data_29947c87c0bf252790b5f31cc1cf8ffa
#
_entry.id   29947c87c0bf252790b5f31cc1cf8ffa
#
_cell.length_a   1.000
_cell.length_b   1.000
_cell.length_c   1.000
_cell.angle_alpha   90.00
_cell.angle_beta   90.00
_cell.angle_gamma   90.00
#
_symmetry.space_group_name_H-M   'P 1'
#
loop_
_entity.id
_entity.type
_entity.pdbx_description
1 polymer ?
#
loop_
_entity_poly.entity_id
_entity_poly.type
_entity_poly.pdbx_seq_one_letter_code
_entity_poly.pdbx_strand_id
1 'polypeptide(L)' 'MEYFFVCPHCWQRISVVLDTSETHQVYVEDCEVCCKPIELEYTITGDSVREFEARSL' A
#
# COMPACT_ATOMS: atom_id res chain seq x y z
N MET A 1 -6.00 -2.62 -8.89
CA MET A 1 -5.31 -1.35 -9.23
C MET A 1 -3.88 -1.43 -8.71
N GLU A 2 -2.92 -1.19 -9.59
CA GLU A 2 -1.51 -1.13 -9.18
C GLU A 2 -1.19 0.26 -8.65
N TYR A 3 -0.54 0.32 -7.49
CA TYR A 3 -0.22 1.57 -6.82
C TYR A 3 1.25 1.59 -6.43
N PHE A 4 1.96 2.66 -6.78
CA PHE A 4 3.39 2.80 -6.51
C PHE A 4 3.59 3.69 -5.29
N PHE A 5 4.52 3.29 -4.43
CA PHE A 5 4.86 4.06 -3.24
C PHE A 5 6.28 3.71 -2.79
N VAL A 6 6.79 4.47 -1.82
CA VAL A 6 8.13 4.25 -1.29
C VAL A 6 8.04 3.41 -0.01
N CYS A 7 8.79 2.32 0.04
CA CYS A 7 8.85 1.45 1.21
C CYS A 7 9.37 2.22 2.42
N PRO A 8 8.67 2.20 3.58
CA PRO A 8 9.13 2.92 4.76
C PRO A 8 10.31 2.25 5.47
N HIS A 9 10.72 1.05 5.03
CA HIS A 9 11.89 0.37 5.60
C HIS A 9 13.15 0.63 4.79
N CYS A 10 13.09 0.42 3.47
CA CYS A 10 14.29 0.47 2.63
C CYS A 10 14.32 1.66 1.68
N TRP A 11 13.25 2.45 1.63
CA TRP A 11 13.12 3.67 0.83
C TRP A 11 13.20 3.43 -0.67
N GLN A 12 12.97 2.19 -1.12
CA GLN A 12 12.88 1.88 -2.53
C GLN A 12 11.44 2.05 -3.02
N ARG A 13 11.30 2.47 -4.28
CA ARG A 13 9.98 2.57 -4.88
C ARG A 13 9.48 1.17 -5.22
N ILE A 14 8.31 0.83 -4.71
CA ILE A 14 7.70 -0.48 -4.93
C ILE A 14 6.24 -0.29 -5.35
N SER A 15 5.59 -1.38 -5.72
CA SER A 15 4.18 -1.33 -6.09
C SER A 15 3.42 -2.45 -5.41
N VAL A 16 2.13 -2.22 -5.23
CA VAL A 16 1.21 -3.22 -4.70
C VAL A 16 -0.06 -3.20 -5.55
N VAL A 17 -0.81 -4.30 -5.51
CA VAL A 17 -2.11 -4.35 -6.15
C VAL A 17 -3.16 -4.09 -5.09
N LEU A 18 -3.90 -2.99 -5.24
CA LEU A 18 -4.95 -2.62 -4.31
C LEU A 18 -6.29 -3.20 -4.75
N ASP A 19 -7.02 -3.75 -3.80
CA ASP A 19 -8.38 -4.23 -4.03
C ASP A 19 -9.31 -3.02 -4.00
N THR A 20 -10.04 -2.80 -5.08
CA THR A 20 -10.95 -1.66 -5.21
C THR A 20 -12.40 -2.02 -4.90
N SER A 21 -12.66 -3.24 -4.46
CA SER A 21 -14.00 -3.68 -4.12
C SER A 21 -14.52 -3.11 -2.80
N GLU A 22 -13.60 -2.64 -1.94
CA GLU A 22 -13.93 -2.02 -0.66
C GLU A 22 -13.54 -0.56 -0.69
N THR A 23 -14.30 0.29 0.01
CA THR A 23 -14.01 1.72 0.05
C THR A 23 -12.84 2.04 1.00
N HIS A 24 -12.59 1.19 1.98
CA HIS A 24 -11.51 1.38 2.94
C HIS A 24 -10.95 0.02 3.33
N GLN A 25 -9.62 -0.09 3.32
CA GLN A 25 -8.96 -1.33 3.72
C GLN A 25 -7.67 -1.05 4.49
N VAL A 26 -7.38 -1.97 5.41
CA VAL A 26 -6.11 -2.02 6.12
C VAL A 26 -5.60 -3.45 6.03
N TYR A 27 -4.38 -3.64 5.54
CA TYR A 27 -3.78 -4.98 5.49
C TYR A 27 -2.26 -4.88 5.46
N VAL A 28 -1.61 -6.03 5.65
CA VAL A 28 -0.16 -6.09 5.71
C VAL A 28 0.38 -6.75 4.44
N GLU A 29 1.37 -6.12 3.82
CA GLU A 29 2.08 -6.64 2.65
C GLU A 29 3.57 -6.60 2.93
N ASP A 30 4.31 -7.54 2.34
CA ASP A 30 5.77 -7.54 2.46
C ASP A 30 6.37 -6.70 1.34
N CYS A 31 7.42 -5.96 1.67
CA CYS A 31 8.19 -5.24 0.67
C CYS A 31 8.87 -6.22 -0.27
N GLU A 32 8.76 -5.99 -1.58
CA GLU A 32 9.34 -6.87 -2.58
C GLU A 32 10.88 -6.76 -2.64
N VAL A 33 11.46 -5.76 -1.99
CA VAL A 33 12.90 -5.53 -1.99
C VAL A 33 13.54 -6.01 -0.68
N CYS A 34 13.05 -5.51 0.46
CA CYS A 34 13.64 -5.84 1.76
C CYS A 34 12.88 -6.95 2.51
N CYS A 35 11.74 -7.37 2.01
CA CYS A 35 10.91 -8.45 2.56
C CYS A 35 10.40 -8.18 3.98
N LYS A 36 10.34 -6.93 4.39
CA LYS A 36 9.82 -6.56 5.71
C LYS A 36 8.36 -6.19 5.62
N PRO A 37 7.56 -6.44 6.67
CA PRO A 37 6.13 -6.18 6.63
C PRO A 37 5.82 -4.69 6.68
N ILE A 38 4.84 -4.31 5.90
CA ILE A 38 4.35 -2.93 5.81
C ILE A 38 2.84 -2.98 6.01
N GLU A 39 2.34 -2.15 6.92
CA GLU A 39 0.90 -2.00 7.08
C GLU A 39 0.41 -0.93 6.10
N LEU A 40 -0.53 -1.31 5.26
CA LEU A 40 -1.10 -0.42 4.25
C LEU A 40 -2.53 -0.07 4.63
N GLU A 41 -2.83 1.21 4.57
CA GLU A 41 -4.20 1.69 4.81
C GLU A 41 -4.55 2.64 3.67
N TYR A 42 -5.72 2.43 3.06
CA TYR A 42 -6.13 3.28 1.95
C TYR A 42 -7.64 3.39 1.85
N THR A 43 -8.08 4.47 1.20
CA THR A 43 -9.49 4.74 0.92
C THR A 43 -9.65 4.91 -0.59
N ILE A 44 -10.66 4.26 -1.14
CA ILE A 44 -11.01 4.33 -2.56
C ILE A 44 -12.30 5.12 -2.71
N THR A 45 -12.31 6.09 -3.63
CA THR A 45 -13.52 6.82 -4.00
C THR A 45 -13.66 6.75 -5.51
N GLY A 46 -14.73 6.09 -5.98
CA GLY A 46 -14.88 5.82 -7.39
C GLY A 46 -13.80 4.86 -7.85
N ASP A 47 -12.95 5.32 -8.78
CA ASP A 47 -11.83 4.54 -9.27
C ASP A 47 -10.48 5.14 -8.88
N SER A 48 -10.48 6.00 -7.85
CA SER A 48 -9.29 6.72 -7.43
C SER A 48 -8.95 6.41 -5.97
N VAL A 49 -7.64 6.39 -5.68
CA VAL A 49 -7.16 6.30 -4.30
C VAL A 49 -7.21 7.71 -3.69
N ARG A 50 -7.97 7.87 -2.61
CA ARG A 50 -8.11 9.16 -1.94
C ARG A 50 -7.05 9.36 -0.87
N GLU A 51 -6.81 8.33 -0.08
CA GLU A 51 -5.84 8.39 1.00
C GLU A 51 -5.05 7.09 0.97
N PHE A 52 -3.76 7.20 1.19
CA PHE A 52 -2.88 6.04 1.22
C PHE A 52 -1.81 6.26 2.27
N GLU A 53 -1.63 5.26 3.13
CA GLU A 53 -0.58 5.29 4.14
C GLU A 53 0.12 3.95 4.17
N ALA A 54 1.45 4.01 4.26
CA ALA A 54 2.27 2.82 4.42
C ALA A 54 3.10 3.00 5.67
N ARG A 55 2.90 2.12 6.65
CA ARG A 55 3.57 2.20 7.94
C ARG A 55 4.48 0.99 8.11
N SER A 56 5.69 1.23 8.63
CA SER A 56 6.61 0.14 8.95
C SER A 56 6.14 -0.56 10.22
N LEU A 57 6.17 -1.88 10.17
CA LEU A 57 5.83 -2.71 11.33
C LEU A 57 7.08 -3.23 12.03
#